data_71c09460ebe000a71ff537d0a9a338b6
#
_entry.id   71c09460ebe000a71ff537d0a9a338b6
#
_cell.length_a   1.000
_cell.length_b   1.000
_cell.length_c   1.000
_cell.angle_alpha   90.00
_cell.angle_beta   90.00
_cell.angle_gamma   90.00
#
_symmetry.space_group_name_H-M   'P 1'
#
loop_
_entity.id
_entity.type
_entity.pdbx_description
1 polymer ?
#
loop_
_entity_poly.entity_id
_entity_poly.type
_entity_poly.pdbx_seq_one_letter_code
_entity_poly.pdbx_strand_id
1 'polypeptide(L)'
;MKIINMKKISILIFVICFMGALKAQQLPQITQYMNNNYAINPAVAGMYDYYQINSTIRNQWAGLNEGPRTSIISIYGKHNSNVGLGGTVYSDVTGPTSRMGGSASYTYAFPITQKIKLALALQAGFTQFKIIKNLRAEYENDPFLKGGDVVEALPDATFGVNLSGNNWYIGAAIPQLLSSELKLMDDDFARIYDTTSQNGKLASHIYILGAYTYDINSQISIEPSFFLKSVAGVKTQIDFGIKSEYKKLIWAGINYKMNNELSSMAALFGYNINDRFNLGYSYGIPSSMTSNYYSGSHEFLLGVRLPH
;
A
#
# COMPACT_ATOMS: atom_id res chain seq x y z
N MET A 1 55.36 -14.88 10.94
CA MET A 1 54.40 -13.82 10.63
C MET A 1 53.52 -14.27 9.45
N LYS A 2 52.25 -14.66 9.69
CA LYS A 2 51.39 -15.17 8.64
C LYS A 2 50.89 -14.02 7.76
N ILE A 3 51.26 -14.02 6.50
CA ILE A 3 50.79 -13.06 5.50
C ILE A 3 49.28 -13.27 5.34
N ILE A 4 48.50 -12.37 5.90
CA ILE A 4 47.05 -12.39 5.74
C ILE A 4 46.74 -12.09 4.25
N ASN A 5 46.09 -13.04 3.61
CA ASN A 5 45.86 -13.01 2.18
C ASN A 5 44.87 -11.84 1.85
N MET A 6 45.38 -10.76 1.25
CA MET A 6 44.63 -9.53 0.92
C MET A 6 43.34 -9.83 0.16
N LYS A 7 43.29 -10.89 -0.67
CA LYS A 7 42.06 -11.33 -1.36
C LYS A 7 40.98 -11.77 -0.38
N LYS A 8 41.30 -12.40 0.74
CA LYS A 8 40.34 -12.81 1.76
C LYS A 8 39.80 -11.62 2.54
N ILE A 9 40.64 -10.59 2.77
CA ILE A 9 40.23 -9.33 3.41
C ILE A 9 39.29 -8.55 2.47
N SER A 10 39.62 -8.47 1.19
CA SER A 10 38.75 -7.80 0.20
C SER A 10 37.38 -8.49 0.06
N ILE A 11 37.33 -9.81 0.10
CA ILE A 11 36.08 -10.58 0.09
C ILE A 11 35.28 -10.34 1.39
N LEU A 12 35.94 -10.30 2.54
CA LEU A 12 35.30 -10.03 3.82
C LEU A 12 34.74 -8.62 3.88
N ILE A 13 35.48 -7.62 3.40
CA ILE A 13 35.03 -6.23 3.30
C ILE A 13 33.85 -6.12 2.32
N PHE A 14 33.92 -6.83 1.17
CA PHE A 14 32.82 -6.86 0.19
C PHE A 14 31.55 -7.48 0.78
N VAL A 15 31.66 -8.58 1.53
CA VAL A 15 30.51 -9.22 2.22
C VAL A 15 29.95 -8.31 3.32
N ILE A 16 30.79 -7.61 4.09
CA ILE A 16 30.33 -6.66 5.12
C ILE A 16 29.64 -5.44 4.51
N CYS A 17 30.12 -4.95 3.37
CA CYS A 17 29.46 -3.85 2.64
C CYS A 17 28.10 -4.26 2.05
N PHE A 18 27.83 -5.55 1.83
CA PHE A 18 26.54 -6.07 1.34
C PHE A 18 25.53 -6.39 2.46
N MET A 19 25.94 -6.33 3.73
CA MET A 19 25.00 -6.37 4.87
C MET A 19 24.30 -5.02 5.07
N GLY A 20 23.84 -4.41 3.97
CA GLY A 20 22.93 -3.27 4.00
C GLY A 20 21.66 -3.69 4.76
N ALA A 21 21.32 -2.96 5.82
CA ALA A 21 20.17 -3.19 6.67
C ALA A 21 18.93 -3.49 5.82
N LEU A 22 18.42 -4.71 5.89
CA LEU A 22 17.16 -5.13 5.28
C LEU A 22 16.02 -4.39 5.97
N LYS A 23 15.68 -3.21 5.48
CA LYS A 23 14.50 -2.47 5.90
C LYS A 23 13.30 -3.05 5.16
N ALA A 24 12.69 -4.09 5.71
CA ALA A 24 11.64 -4.87 5.07
C ALA A 24 10.21 -4.40 5.40
N GLN A 25 10.02 -3.17 5.84
CA GLN A 25 8.67 -2.67 6.14
C GLN A 25 7.99 -2.14 4.88
N GLN A 26 7.07 -2.93 4.33
CA GLN A 26 6.22 -2.49 3.22
C GLN A 26 4.80 -2.17 3.73
N LEU A 27 4.23 -1.05 3.27
CA LEU A 27 2.81 -0.76 3.43
C LEU A 27 1.98 -1.75 2.59
N PRO A 28 0.71 -2.01 2.98
CA PRO A 28 -0.20 -2.86 2.24
C PRO A 28 -0.20 -2.55 0.75
N GLN A 29 -0.23 -3.59 -0.08
CA GLN A 29 -0.25 -3.44 -1.53
C GLN A 29 -1.67 -3.57 -2.05
N ILE A 30 -2.07 -2.67 -2.95
CA ILE A 30 -3.36 -2.68 -3.65
C ILE A 30 -3.07 -2.81 -5.15
N THR A 31 -3.71 -3.78 -5.81
CA THR A 31 -3.59 -3.96 -7.27
C THR A 31 -4.55 -3.04 -8.00
N GLN A 32 -5.76 -2.86 -7.44
CA GLN A 32 -6.82 -2.02 -8.01
C GLN A 32 -6.72 -0.56 -7.55
N TYR A 33 -5.50 0.00 -7.52
CA TYR A 33 -5.27 1.38 -7.06
C TYR A 33 -6.05 2.43 -7.86
N MET A 34 -6.36 2.16 -9.13
CA MET A 34 -7.15 3.03 -9.97
C MET A 34 -8.61 3.13 -9.52
N ASN A 35 -9.13 2.10 -8.83
CA ASN A 35 -10.51 2.07 -8.33
C ASN A 35 -10.61 2.48 -6.84
N ASN A 36 -9.49 2.42 -6.10
CA ASN A 36 -9.40 2.84 -4.69
C ASN A 36 -8.19 3.75 -4.48
N ASN A 37 -8.12 4.84 -5.24
CA ASN A 37 -7.01 5.80 -5.21
C ASN A 37 -6.93 6.60 -3.90
N TYR A 38 -8.05 6.77 -3.18
CA TYR A 38 -8.08 7.42 -1.88
C TYR A 38 -7.26 6.67 -0.81
N ALA A 39 -7.24 5.35 -0.85
CA ALA A 39 -6.42 4.55 0.07
C ALA A 39 -4.91 4.80 -0.11
N ILE A 40 -4.50 5.46 -1.21
CA ILE A 40 -3.12 5.82 -1.52
C ILE A 40 -2.88 7.31 -1.26
N ASN A 41 -3.83 8.17 -1.64
CA ASN A 41 -3.68 9.62 -1.54
C ASN A 41 -4.97 10.26 -0.99
N PRO A 42 -4.97 10.79 0.24
CA PRO A 42 -6.15 11.39 0.85
C PRO A 42 -6.66 12.64 0.11
N ALA A 43 -5.82 13.31 -0.70
CA ALA A 43 -6.22 14.48 -1.48
C ALA A 43 -7.25 14.16 -2.59
N VAL A 44 -7.45 12.89 -2.88
CA VAL A 44 -8.48 12.41 -3.80
C VAL A 44 -9.91 12.66 -3.26
N ALA A 45 -10.09 12.79 -1.95
CA ALA A 45 -11.42 13.03 -1.37
C ALA A 45 -12.12 14.29 -1.91
N GLY A 46 -11.36 15.28 -2.39
CA GLY A 46 -11.90 16.51 -3.00
C GLY A 46 -12.26 16.40 -4.49
N MET A 47 -12.00 15.25 -5.14
CA MET A 47 -12.19 15.11 -6.59
C MET A 47 -13.64 14.82 -7.00
N TYR A 48 -14.34 13.97 -6.24
CA TYR A 48 -15.62 13.41 -6.62
C TYR A 48 -16.78 14.19 -5.98
N ASP A 49 -17.83 14.45 -6.74
CA ASP A 49 -19.04 15.15 -6.28
C ASP A 49 -20.05 14.19 -5.59
N TYR A 50 -19.56 13.12 -4.98
CA TYR A 50 -20.34 12.13 -4.22
C TYR A 50 -19.47 11.53 -3.12
N TYR A 51 -20.08 10.93 -2.09
CA TYR A 51 -19.35 10.08 -1.17
C TYR A 51 -19.18 8.69 -1.72
N GLN A 52 -17.99 8.13 -1.55
CA GLN A 52 -17.68 6.77 -1.96
C GLN A 52 -17.22 5.97 -0.76
N ILE A 53 -17.78 4.76 -0.64
CA ILE A 53 -17.29 3.74 0.29
C ILE A 53 -16.64 2.65 -0.57
N ASN A 54 -15.39 2.33 -0.27
CA ASN A 54 -14.66 1.22 -0.89
C ASN A 54 -14.26 0.20 0.16
N SER A 55 -14.57 -1.06 -0.08
CA SER A 55 -14.05 -2.18 0.67
C SER A 55 -13.16 -3.01 -0.26
N THR A 56 -11.91 -3.16 0.10
CA THR A 56 -10.91 -3.96 -0.63
C THR A 56 -10.43 -5.09 0.28
N ILE A 57 -10.50 -6.33 -0.21
CA ILE A 57 -9.97 -7.51 0.45
C ILE A 57 -8.97 -8.17 -0.50
N ARG A 58 -7.73 -8.33 -0.05
CA ARG A 58 -6.66 -8.94 -0.82
C ARG A 58 -6.07 -10.14 -0.08
N ASN A 59 -5.98 -11.25 -0.77
CA ASN A 59 -5.27 -12.44 -0.34
C ASN A 59 -4.08 -12.65 -1.28
N GLN A 60 -2.88 -12.38 -0.80
CA GLN A 60 -1.67 -12.44 -1.59
C GLN A 60 -1.00 -13.81 -1.40
N TRP A 61 -0.45 -14.36 -2.51
CA TRP A 61 0.23 -15.65 -2.53
C TRP A 61 -0.65 -16.79 -2.04
N ALA A 62 -1.82 -16.94 -2.65
CA ALA A 62 -2.78 -17.98 -2.31
C ALA A 62 -2.14 -19.38 -2.42
N GLY A 63 -2.39 -20.20 -1.42
CA GLY A 63 -1.75 -21.52 -1.25
C GLY A 63 -0.50 -21.50 -0.35
N LEU A 64 0.09 -20.31 -0.08
CA LEU A 64 1.16 -20.19 0.90
C LEU A 64 0.55 -20.04 2.30
N ASN A 65 0.99 -20.90 3.22
CA ASN A 65 0.62 -20.75 4.63
C ASN A 65 1.08 -19.37 5.14
N GLU A 66 0.17 -18.66 5.83
CA GLU A 66 0.45 -17.34 6.40
C GLU A 66 0.78 -16.25 5.35
N GLY A 67 0.35 -16.43 4.10
CA GLY A 67 0.44 -15.40 3.07
C GLY A 67 -0.25 -14.10 3.47
N PRO A 68 0.20 -12.93 2.95
CA PRO A 68 -0.35 -11.64 3.33
C PRO A 68 -1.85 -11.53 3.03
N ARG A 69 -2.61 -11.05 4.03
CA ARG A 69 -4.05 -10.77 3.92
C ARG A 69 -4.32 -9.35 4.33
N THR A 70 -4.80 -8.56 3.39
CA THR A 70 -5.08 -7.14 3.58
C THR A 70 -6.57 -6.87 3.44
N SER A 71 -7.14 -6.12 4.35
CA SER A 71 -8.50 -5.60 4.27
C SER A 71 -8.47 -4.09 4.49
N ILE A 72 -9.10 -3.33 3.61
CA ILE A 72 -9.15 -1.87 3.69
C ILE A 72 -10.60 -1.45 3.46
N ILE A 73 -11.13 -0.63 4.35
CA ILE A 73 -12.41 0.05 4.15
C ILE A 73 -12.13 1.54 4.22
N SER A 74 -12.56 2.26 3.19
CA SER A 74 -12.45 3.71 3.12
C SER A 74 -13.79 4.34 2.78
N ILE A 75 -14.06 5.48 3.40
CA ILE A 75 -15.17 6.36 3.07
C ILE A 75 -14.61 7.75 2.79
N TYR A 76 -14.97 8.34 1.68
CA TYR A 76 -14.46 9.65 1.32
C TYR A 76 -15.38 10.34 0.32
N GLY A 77 -15.29 11.64 0.24
CA GLY A 77 -16.02 12.43 -0.73
C GLY A 77 -15.96 13.91 -0.44
N LYS A 78 -16.54 14.67 -1.33
CA LYS A 78 -16.61 16.11 -1.23
C LYS A 78 -17.73 16.49 -0.25
N HIS A 79 -17.39 17.25 0.78
CA HIS A 79 -18.34 17.74 1.78
C HIS A 79 -19.03 19.04 1.34
N ASN A 80 -18.26 19.93 0.69
CA ASN A 80 -18.77 21.17 0.07
C ASN A 80 -17.92 21.50 -1.16
N SER A 81 -18.12 22.68 -1.76
CA SER A 81 -17.44 23.06 -3.01
C SER A 81 -15.91 22.92 -2.98
N ASN A 82 -15.29 23.09 -1.80
CA ASN A 82 -13.83 23.12 -1.65
C ASN A 82 -13.29 22.10 -0.66
N VAL A 83 -14.15 21.49 0.17
CA VAL A 83 -13.72 20.60 1.24
C VAL A 83 -14.09 19.15 0.93
N GLY A 84 -13.11 18.26 0.98
CA GLY A 84 -13.28 16.82 1.00
C GLY A 84 -12.98 16.27 2.39
N LEU A 85 -13.75 15.27 2.81
CA LEU A 85 -13.55 14.51 4.03
C LEU A 85 -13.41 13.05 3.71
N GLY A 86 -12.66 12.34 4.54
CA GLY A 86 -12.57 10.90 4.39
C GLY A 86 -12.01 10.21 5.62
N GLY A 87 -12.13 8.90 5.62
CA GLY A 87 -11.59 8.02 6.65
C GLY A 87 -11.24 6.66 6.07
N THR A 88 -10.28 6.00 6.70
CA THR A 88 -9.85 4.66 6.33
C THR A 88 -9.64 3.84 7.59
N VAL A 89 -10.07 2.58 7.55
CA VAL A 89 -9.64 1.55 8.49
C VAL A 89 -9.05 0.40 7.70
N TYR A 90 -7.99 -0.20 8.23
CA TYR A 90 -7.33 -1.31 7.57
C TYR A 90 -6.82 -2.35 8.55
N SER A 91 -6.67 -3.57 8.05
CA SER A 91 -5.99 -4.69 8.70
C SER A 91 -5.10 -5.37 7.68
N ASP A 92 -3.87 -5.65 8.05
CA ASP A 92 -2.88 -6.33 7.23
C ASP A 92 -2.15 -7.37 8.09
N VAL A 93 -2.27 -8.64 7.72
CA VAL A 93 -1.71 -9.77 8.47
C VAL A 93 -0.75 -10.51 7.55
N THR A 94 0.48 -10.71 8.00
CA THR A 94 1.53 -11.43 7.25
C THR A 94 2.35 -12.26 8.21
N GLY A 95 2.18 -13.57 8.15
CA GLY A 95 2.83 -14.49 9.09
C GLY A 95 2.52 -14.10 10.54
N PRO A 96 3.56 -13.96 11.38
CA PRO A 96 3.41 -13.60 12.79
C PRO A 96 3.10 -12.12 13.01
N THR A 97 3.12 -11.29 11.98
CA THR A 97 2.93 -9.85 12.13
C THR A 97 1.53 -9.43 11.69
N SER A 98 0.91 -8.55 12.44
CA SER A 98 -0.31 -7.90 12.04
C SER A 98 -0.24 -6.39 12.26
N ARG A 99 -0.88 -5.65 11.37
CA ARG A 99 -1.03 -4.21 11.45
C ARG A 99 -2.51 -3.87 11.32
N MET A 100 -2.99 -3.04 12.21
CA MET A 100 -4.35 -2.50 12.14
C MET A 100 -4.25 -0.99 12.33
N GLY A 101 -5.07 -0.25 11.61
CA GLY A 101 -5.04 1.19 11.75
C GLY A 101 -6.34 1.85 11.33
N GLY A 102 -6.47 3.07 11.76
CA GLY A 102 -7.58 3.94 11.37
C GLY A 102 -7.10 5.38 11.25
N SER A 103 -7.66 6.09 10.29
CA SER A 103 -7.29 7.47 10.01
C SER A 103 -8.47 8.27 9.47
N ALA A 104 -8.44 9.59 9.69
CA ALA A 104 -9.36 10.54 9.13
C ALA A 104 -8.59 11.61 8.36
N SER A 105 -9.15 12.10 7.26
CA SER A 105 -8.53 13.11 6.42
C SER A 105 -9.42 14.34 6.21
N TYR A 106 -8.75 15.46 6.12
CA TYR A 106 -9.31 16.74 5.67
C TYR A 106 -8.57 17.14 4.39
N THR A 107 -9.33 17.46 3.36
CA THR A 107 -8.83 17.88 2.05
C THR A 107 -9.40 19.24 1.71
N TYR A 108 -8.56 20.14 1.23
CA TYR A 108 -9.01 21.42 0.69
C TYR A 108 -8.63 21.54 -0.79
N ALA A 109 -9.63 21.77 -1.65
CA ALA A 109 -9.49 21.86 -3.09
C ALA A 109 -9.57 23.33 -3.55
N PHE A 110 -8.51 23.80 -4.18
CA PHE A 110 -8.40 25.15 -4.75
C PHE A 110 -8.74 25.07 -6.24
N PRO A 111 -9.74 25.78 -6.74
CA PRO A 111 -9.94 25.93 -8.19
C PRO A 111 -8.84 26.81 -8.78
N ILE A 112 -7.95 26.22 -9.59
CA ILE A 112 -6.93 26.97 -10.35
C ILE A 112 -7.56 27.60 -11.59
N THR A 113 -8.39 26.82 -12.27
CA THR A 113 -9.23 27.26 -13.39
C THR A 113 -10.62 26.67 -13.25
N GLN A 114 -11.52 26.98 -14.17
CA GLN A 114 -12.86 26.36 -14.20
C GLN A 114 -12.82 24.83 -14.33
N LYS A 115 -11.71 24.27 -14.87
CA LYS A 115 -11.56 22.84 -15.16
C LYS A 115 -10.49 22.15 -14.32
N ILE A 116 -9.60 22.90 -13.69
CA ILE A 116 -8.44 22.35 -12.97
C ILE A 116 -8.52 22.73 -11.49
N LYS A 117 -8.39 21.72 -10.63
CA LYS A 117 -8.38 21.85 -9.18
C LYS A 117 -7.07 21.30 -8.61
N LEU A 118 -6.49 22.01 -7.65
CA LEU A 118 -5.40 21.55 -6.80
C LEU A 118 -5.99 21.22 -5.43
N ALA A 119 -5.83 19.99 -4.96
CA ALA A 119 -6.26 19.57 -3.63
C ALA A 119 -5.04 19.27 -2.75
N LEU A 120 -5.09 19.75 -1.52
CA LEU A 120 -4.12 19.45 -0.47
C LEU A 120 -4.85 18.72 0.65
N ALA A 121 -4.26 17.67 1.20
CA ALA A 121 -4.86 16.90 2.27
C ALA A 121 -3.87 16.62 3.40
N LEU A 122 -4.42 16.63 4.61
CA LEU A 122 -3.76 16.06 5.77
C LEU A 122 -4.65 14.94 6.32
N GLN A 123 -4.04 13.79 6.55
CA GLN A 123 -4.68 12.64 7.18
C GLN A 123 -3.93 12.33 8.47
N ALA A 124 -4.67 12.11 9.55
CA ALA A 124 -4.13 11.74 10.85
C ALA A 124 -4.83 10.48 11.37
N GLY A 125 -4.09 9.66 12.07
CA GLY A 125 -4.59 8.40 12.59
C GLY A 125 -3.60 7.68 13.47
N PHE A 126 -3.77 6.38 13.55
CA PHE A 126 -2.89 5.50 14.30
C PHE A 126 -2.72 4.17 13.56
N THR A 127 -1.59 3.52 13.82
CA THR A 127 -1.28 2.15 13.40
C THR A 127 -0.91 1.34 14.62
N GLN A 128 -1.64 0.27 14.90
CA GLN A 128 -1.25 -0.74 15.86
C GLN A 128 -0.45 -1.82 15.15
N PHE A 129 0.73 -2.10 15.64
CA PHE A 129 1.59 -3.18 15.19
C PHE A 129 1.60 -4.29 16.23
N LYS A 130 1.41 -5.55 15.79
CA LYS A 130 1.43 -6.71 16.69
C LYS A 130 2.36 -7.78 16.10
N ILE A 131 3.23 -8.35 16.94
CA ILE A 131 4.01 -9.54 16.65
C ILE A 131 3.59 -10.64 17.60
N ILE A 132 3.11 -11.75 17.05
CA ILE A 132 2.73 -12.94 17.80
C ILE A 132 3.97 -13.83 17.92
N LYS A 133 4.50 -13.99 19.12
CA LYS A 133 5.74 -14.74 19.37
C LYS A 133 5.55 -16.25 19.49
N ASN A 134 4.37 -16.73 19.88
CA ASN A 134 4.11 -18.14 20.20
C ASN A 134 3.55 -18.97 19.02
N LEU A 135 3.85 -18.62 17.76
CA LEU A 135 3.24 -19.27 16.59
C LEU A 135 3.76 -20.67 16.28
N ARG A 136 4.93 -21.08 16.81
CA ARG A 136 5.51 -22.41 16.48
C ARG A 136 6.28 -22.97 17.67
N ALA A 137 5.88 -24.13 18.14
CA ALA A 137 6.61 -24.94 19.14
C ALA A 137 8.04 -25.33 18.68
N GLU A 138 8.33 -25.25 17.37
CA GLU A 138 9.66 -25.57 16.81
C GLU A 138 10.78 -24.62 17.25
N TYR A 139 10.43 -23.42 17.77
CA TYR A 139 11.39 -22.40 18.18
C TYR A 139 11.38 -22.13 19.68
N GLU A 140 10.99 -23.10 20.51
CA GLU A 140 10.91 -22.94 21.97
C GLU A 140 12.20 -22.44 22.64
N ASN A 141 13.33 -22.59 21.97
CA ASN A 141 14.64 -22.16 22.49
C ASN A 141 15.14 -20.82 21.93
N ASP A 142 14.39 -20.17 21.03
CA ASP A 142 14.75 -18.85 20.54
C ASP A 142 14.49 -17.79 21.63
N PRO A 143 15.51 -17.12 22.16
CA PRO A 143 15.32 -16.12 23.20
C PRO A 143 14.44 -14.95 22.78
N PHE A 144 14.42 -14.61 21.47
CA PHE A 144 13.57 -13.54 20.93
C PHE A 144 12.09 -13.89 20.98
N LEU A 145 11.74 -15.19 20.89
CA LEU A 145 10.39 -15.69 20.94
C LEU A 145 9.91 -15.99 22.38
N LYS A 146 10.84 -15.94 23.36
CA LYS A 146 10.50 -16.02 24.79
C LYS A 146 9.89 -14.69 25.22
N GLY A 147 8.68 -14.74 25.71
CA GLY A 147 7.94 -13.56 26.18
C GLY A 147 6.53 -13.50 25.57
N GLY A 148 5.77 -12.50 25.95
CA GLY A 148 4.44 -12.25 25.43
C GLY A 148 4.47 -11.61 24.03
N ASP A 149 3.31 -11.55 23.38
CA ASP A 149 3.13 -10.81 22.15
C ASP A 149 3.58 -9.34 22.30
N VAL A 150 4.23 -8.80 21.28
CA VAL A 150 4.54 -7.36 21.23
C VAL A 150 3.36 -6.66 20.59
N VAL A 151 2.80 -5.68 21.27
CA VAL A 151 1.70 -4.84 20.74
C VAL A 151 2.06 -3.39 20.97
N GLU A 152 2.13 -2.61 19.90
CA GLU A 152 2.44 -1.20 19.98
C GLU A 152 1.52 -0.39 19.06
N ALA A 153 0.97 0.70 19.59
CA ALA A 153 0.13 1.63 18.83
C ALA A 153 0.88 2.95 18.63
N LEU A 154 1.02 3.35 17.38
CA LEU A 154 1.80 4.50 16.98
C LEU A 154 0.92 5.52 16.26
N PRO A 155 1.09 6.82 16.54
CA PRO A 155 0.46 7.85 15.75
C PRO A 155 1.04 7.83 14.33
N ASP A 156 0.18 8.13 13.36
CA ASP A 156 0.55 8.22 11.96
C ASP A 156 -0.10 9.43 11.30
N ALA A 157 0.58 9.98 10.31
CA ALA A 157 0.06 11.06 9.48
C ALA A 157 0.45 10.85 8.02
N THR A 158 -0.42 11.30 7.12
CA THR A 158 -0.18 11.31 5.67
C THR A 158 -0.46 12.71 5.15
N PHE A 159 0.47 13.24 4.37
CA PHE A 159 0.25 14.44 3.58
C PHE A 159 0.00 14.04 2.12
N GLY A 160 -0.99 14.67 1.48
CA GLY A 160 -1.36 14.41 0.10
C GLY A 160 -1.54 15.67 -0.71
N VAL A 161 -1.20 15.58 -1.98
CA VAL A 161 -1.42 16.61 -3.00
C VAL A 161 -2.04 15.94 -4.21
N ASN A 162 -3.02 16.59 -4.85
CA ASN A 162 -3.64 16.09 -6.08
C ASN A 162 -4.03 17.24 -7.00
N LEU A 163 -3.61 17.16 -8.25
CA LEU A 163 -4.03 18.03 -9.33
C LEU A 163 -4.97 17.25 -10.24
N SER A 164 -6.15 17.76 -10.49
CA SER A 164 -7.16 17.07 -11.30
C SER A 164 -7.84 17.99 -12.29
N GLY A 165 -8.13 17.43 -13.45
CA GLY A 165 -8.97 18.02 -14.49
C GLY A 165 -10.22 17.18 -14.71
N ASN A 166 -10.91 17.39 -15.84
CA ASN A 166 -12.13 16.65 -16.13
C ASN A 166 -11.88 15.14 -16.32
N ASN A 167 -10.79 14.79 -17.01
CA ASN A 167 -10.54 13.43 -17.46
C ASN A 167 -9.19 12.89 -16.96
N TRP A 168 -8.50 13.60 -16.09
CA TRP A 168 -7.18 13.20 -15.63
C TRP A 168 -6.92 13.67 -14.19
N TYR A 169 -6.04 12.98 -13.53
CA TYR A 169 -5.44 13.44 -12.30
C TYR A 169 -3.99 12.99 -12.19
N ILE A 170 -3.23 13.74 -11.41
CA ILE A 170 -1.91 13.37 -10.94
C ILE A 170 -1.80 13.79 -9.48
N GLY A 171 -1.32 12.89 -8.64
CA GLY A 171 -1.20 13.15 -7.21
C GLY A 171 0.04 12.56 -6.61
N ALA A 172 0.44 13.11 -5.47
CA ALA A 172 1.50 12.58 -4.64
C ALA A 172 1.04 12.51 -3.18
N ALA A 173 1.56 11.53 -2.45
CA ALA A 173 1.31 11.41 -1.02
C ALA A 173 2.57 10.92 -0.30
N ILE A 174 2.70 11.33 0.97
CA ILE A 174 3.75 10.88 1.87
C ILE A 174 3.06 10.24 3.09
N PRO A 175 2.75 8.93 3.02
CA PRO A 175 2.27 8.19 4.19
C PRO A 175 3.41 7.97 5.19
N GLN A 176 3.03 7.70 6.44
CA GLN A 176 3.94 7.50 7.56
C GLN A 176 4.89 8.70 7.76
N LEU A 177 4.35 9.91 7.61
CA LEU A 177 5.09 11.17 7.69
C LEU A 177 5.81 11.34 9.02
N LEU A 178 5.22 10.86 10.12
CA LEU A 178 5.80 10.97 11.46
C LEU A 178 6.99 10.05 11.67
N SER A 179 7.14 9.01 10.83
CA SER A 179 8.22 8.01 10.92
C SER A 179 8.40 7.49 12.36
N SER A 180 7.28 7.20 13.03
CA SER A 180 7.24 6.81 14.45
C SER A 180 8.15 5.63 14.73
N GLU A 181 8.82 5.64 15.88
CA GLU A 181 9.67 4.54 16.33
C GLU A 181 8.82 3.38 16.83
N LEU A 182 9.20 2.16 16.48
CA LEU A 182 8.55 0.92 16.83
C LEU A 182 9.44 0.13 17.77
N LYS A 183 9.04 -0.03 19.02
CA LYS A 183 9.76 -0.81 20.02
C LYS A 183 9.42 -2.29 19.84
N LEU A 184 10.32 -3.03 19.19
CA LEU A 184 10.12 -4.46 18.89
C LEU A 184 10.67 -5.39 19.97
N MET A 185 11.53 -4.88 20.83
CA MET A 185 12.19 -5.64 21.90
C MET A 185 11.82 -5.08 23.25
N ASP A 186 11.66 -5.99 24.22
CA ASP A 186 11.55 -5.63 25.61
C ASP A 186 12.91 -5.12 26.13
N ASP A 187 12.88 -4.11 27.00
CA ASP A 187 14.10 -3.53 27.61
C ASP A 187 14.92 -4.59 28.37
N ASP A 188 14.27 -5.61 28.93
CA ASP A 188 14.95 -6.71 29.60
C ASP A 188 15.71 -7.60 28.62
N PHE A 189 15.19 -7.85 27.42
CA PHE A 189 15.90 -8.60 26.38
C PHE A 189 17.16 -7.83 25.93
N ALA A 190 17.03 -6.54 25.68
CA ALA A 190 18.16 -5.69 25.29
C ALA A 190 19.27 -5.66 26.35
N ARG A 191 18.89 -5.68 27.63
CA ARG A 191 19.84 -5.71 28.75
C ARG A 191 20.54 -7.06 28.93
N ILE A 192 19.83 -8.17 28.73
CA ILE A 192 20.36 -9.53 28.90
C ILE A 192 21.37 -9.88 27.79
N TYR A 193 21.12 -9.43 26.58
CA TYR A 193 21.91 -9.80 25.40
C TYR A 193 22.87 -8.70 24.94
N ASP A 194 23.05 -7.62 25.73
CA ASP A 194 23.91 -6.46 25.43
C ASP A 194 23.69 -5.93 23.99
N THR A 195 22.46 -6.03 23.54
CA THR A 195 22.08 -5.49 22.24
C THR A 195 21.57 -4.07 22.45
N THR A 196 22.18 -3.11 21.76
CA THR A 196 21.58 -1.77 21.65
C THR A 196 20.19 -1.96 21.06
N SER A 197 19.15 -1.51 21.78
CA SER A 197 17.75 -1.67 21.40
C SER A 197 17.57 -1.29 19.93
N GLN A 198 17.40 -2.27 19.06
CA GLN A 198 17.10 -2.02 17.65
C GLN A 198 15.60 -1.71 17.55
N ASN A 199 15.25 -0.48 17.88
CA ASN A 199 13.92 0.03 17.61
C ASN A 199 13.72 0.04 16.09
N GLY A 200 12.64 -0.58 15.64
CA GLY A 200 12.17 -0.41 14.27
C GLY A 200 11.72 1.04 14.07
N LYS A 201 11.64 1.48 12.84
CA LYS A 201 11.09 2.79 12.50
C LYS A 201 10.12 2.63 11.34
N LEU A 202 8.93 3.22 11.45
CA LEU A 202 8.01 3.30 10.33
C LEU A 202 8.65 4.18 9.26
N ALA A 203 8.97 3.60 8.11
CA ALA A 203 9.64 4.34 7.04
C ALA A 203 8.61 5.13 6.23
N SER A 204 8.83 6.45 6.11
CA SER A 204 8.03 7.28 5.20
C SER A 204 8.20 6.79 3.76
N HIS A 205 7.08 6.70 3.07
CA HIS A 205 7.03 6.36 1.66
C HIS A 205 6.72 7.60 0.83
N ILE A 206 7.08 7.58 -0.44
CA ILE A 206 6.65 8.56 -1.43
C ILE A 206 5.80 7.81 -2.44
N TYR A 207 4.57 8.24 -2.62
CA TYR A 207 3.63 7.74 -3.60
C TYR A 207 3.37 8.81 -4.65
N ILE A 208 3.39 8.42 -5.92
CA ILE A 208 2.97 9.27 -7.03
C ILE A 208 2.05 8.42 -7.90
N LEU A 209 0.88 8.92 -8.20
CA LEU A 209 -0.11 8.21 -9.01
C LEU A 209 -0.79 9.16 -9.97
N GLY A 210 -1.25 8.63 -11.09
CA GLY A 210 -1.99 9.40 -12.06
C GLY A 210 -2.75 8.51 -13.03
N ALA A 211 -3.79 9.06 -13.61
CA ALA A 211 -4.58 8.43 -14.65
C ALA A 211 -5.15 9.46 -15.63
N TYR A 212 -5.44 9.00 -16.82
CA TYR A 212 -6.11 9.78 -17.86
C TYR A 212 -7.21 8.93 -18.48
N THR A 213 -8.44 9.40 -18.46
CA THR A 213 -9.58 8.73 -19.10
C THR A 213 -9.76 9.30 -20.50
N TYR A 214 -9.68 8.45 -21.51
CA TYR A 214 -9.91 8.77 -22.92
C TYR A 214 -11.16 8.06 -23.42
N ASP A 215 -12.15 8.84 -23.84
CA ASP A 215 -13.39 8.30 -24.44
C ASP A 215 -13.11 8.05 -25.94
N ILE A 216 -13.04 6.77 -26.34
CA ILE A 216 -12.90 6.36 -27.74
C ILE A 216 -14.20 6.70 -28.50
N ASN A 217 -15.31 6.43 -27.85
CA ASN A 217 -16.66 6.76 -28.33
C ASN A 217 -17.63 6.81 -27.14
N SER A 218 -18.93 7.02 -27.43
CA SER A 218 -19.96 7.10 -26.37
C SER A 218 -20.14 5.82 -25.51
N GLN A 219 -19.55 4.70 -25.92
CA GLN A 219 -19.71 3.41 -25.26
C GLN A 219 -18.41 2.87 -24.66
N ILE A 220 -17.27 3.28 -25.16
CA ILE A 220 -15.96 2.73 -24.77
C ILE A 220 -15.05 3.85 -24.31
N SER A 221 -14.50 3.70 -23.12
CA SER A 221 -13.40 4.51 -22.61
C SER A 221 -12.18 3.64 -22.27
N ILE A 222 -11.00 4.27 -22.29
CA ILE A 222 -9.74 3.65 -21.86
C ILE A 222 -9.12 4.57 -20.81
N GLU A 223 -8.59 3.97 -19.75
CA GLU A 223 -7.92 4.68 -18.66
C GLU A 223 -6.52 4.09 -18.41
N PRO A 224 -5.48 4.59 -19.09
CA PRO A 224 -4.10 4.36 -18.67
C PRO A 224 -3.84 5.03 -17.32
N SER A 225 -3.08 4.35 -16.48
CA SER A 225 -2.71 4.82 -15.14
C SER A 225 -1.32 4.35 -14.75
N PHE A 226 -0.72 5.06 -13.80
CA PHE A 226 0.53 4.64 -13.19
C PHE A 226 0.52 4.88 -11.69
N PHE A 227 1.31 4.11 -10.97
CA PHE A 227 1.55 4.26 -9.56
C PHE A 227 3.02 3.98 -9.24
N LEU A 228 3.69 4.97 -8.67
CA LEU A 228 5.07 4.88 -8.21
C LEU A 228 5.09 4.84 -6.69
N LYS A 229 5.81 3.88 -6.14
CA LYS A 229 6.03 3.71 -4.71
C LYS A 229 7.53 3.68 -4.43
N SER A 230 8.00 4.61 -3.63
CA SER A 230 9.40 4.70 -3.22
C SER A 230 9.50 4.77 -1.69
N VAL A 231 10.49 4.10 -1.14
CA VAL A 231 10.87 4.16 0.27
C VAL A 231 12.38 4.08 0.39
N ALA A 232 12.95 4.79 1.36
CA ALA A 232 14.40 4.82 1.55
C ALA A 232 14.97 3.42 1.80
N GLY A 233 15.99 3.04 1.06
CA GLY A 233 16.69 1.76 1.19
C GLY A 233 16.06 0.59 0.44
N VAL A 234 14.97 0.83 -0.31
CA VAL A 234 14.33 -0.19 -1.16
C VAL A 234 14.19 0.35 -2.58
N LYS A 235 14.35 -0.53 -3.57
CA LYS A 235 14.17 -0.16 -4.98
C LYS A 235 12.75 0.34 -5.23
N THR A 236 12.63 1.43 -5.98
CA THR A 236 11.34 2.01 -6.36
C THR A 236 10.52 1.02 -7.17
N GLN A 237 9.26 0.85 -6.81
CA GLN A 237 8.28 0.08 -7.55
C GLN A 237 7.48 1.00 -8.44
N ILE A 238 7.22 0.58 -9.67
CA ILE A 238 6.37 1.29 -10.63
C ILE A 238 5.32 0.31 -11.15
N ASP A 239 4.07 0.68 -11.04
CA ASP A 239 2.95 -0.08 -11.57
C ASP A 239 2.34 0.70 -12.74
N PHE A 240 2.13 0.05 -13.86
CA PHE A 240 1.40 0.58 -15.01
C PHE A 240 0.10 -0.19 -15.18
N GLY A 241 -0.99 0.54 -15.27
CA GLY A 241 -2.32 -0.03 -15.48
C GLY A 241 -2.96 0.51 -16.75
N ILE A 242 -3.76 -0.31 -17.38
CA ILE A 242 -4.71 0.11 -18.41
C ILE A 242 -6.03 -0.57 -18.14
N LYS A 243 -7.10 0.23 -18.06
CA LYS A 243 -8.48 -0.22 -17.88
C LYS A 243 -9.31 0.25 -19.05
N SER A 244 -10.13 -0.64 -19.62
CA SER A 244 -11.15 -0.29 -20.61
C SER A 244 -12.52 -0.52 -20.02
N GLU A 245 -13.42 0.41 -20.20
CA GLU A 245 -14.81 0.35 -19.72
C GLU A 245 -15.78 0.37 -20.91
N TYR A 246 -16.76 -0.53 -20.91
CA TYR A 246 -17.80 -0.63 -21.93
C TYR A 246 -19.17 -0.27 -21.36
N LYS A 247 -19.80 0.74 -21.98
CA LYS A 247 -21.13 1.27 -21.61
C LYS A 247 -21.27 1.67 -20.15
N LYS A 248 -20.16 2.00 -19.48
CA LYS A 248 -20.11 2.24 -18.03
C LYS A 248 -20.64 1.07 -17.20
N LEU A 249 -20.74 -0.12 -17.78
CA LEU A 249 -21.34 -1.31 -17.18
C LEU A 249 -20.28 -2.32 -16.77
N ILE A 250 -19.41 -2.69 -17.69
CA ILE A 250 -18.33 -3.66 -17.44
C ILE A 250 -16.99 -3.02 -17.76
N TRP A 251 -15.99 -3.40 -17.02
CA TRP A 251 -14.63 -2.99 -17.31
C TRP A 251 -13.65 -4.15 -17.13
N ALA A 252 -12.60 -4.11 -17.90
CA ALA A 252 -11.49 -5.04 -17.79
C ALA A 252 -10.17 -4.27 -17.91
N GLY A 253 -9.11 -4.81 -17.33
CA GLY A 253 -7.81 -4.17 -17.37
C GLY A 253 -6.66 -5.11 -17.07
N ILE A 254 -5.48 -4.57 -17.23
CA ILE A 254 -4.21 -5.23 -16.92
C ILE A 254 -3.39 -4.25 -16.08
N ASN A 255 -2.75 -4.77 -15.06
CA ASN A 255 -1.76 -4.05 -14.27
C ASN A 255 -0.41 -4.79 -14.39
N TYR A 256 0.63 -4.06 -14.74
CA TYR A 256 2.00 -4.56 -14.74
C TYR A 256 2.81 -3.84 -13.67
N LYS A 257 3.25 -4.60 -12.69
CA LYS A 257 4.10 -4.14 -11.60
C LYS A 257 5.55 -4.41 -11.97
N MET A 258 6.31 -3.34 -12.14
CA MET A 258 7.74 -3.39 -12.38
C MET A 258 8.47 -3.28 -11.04
N ASN A 259 9.08 -4.38 -10.64
CA ASN A 259 10.05 -4.40 -9.54
C ASN A 259 11.26 -5.20 -10.06
N ASN A 260 12.47 -4.68 -9.86
CA ASN A 260 13.69 -5.26 -10.44
C ASN A 260 13.93 -6.74 -10.10
N GLU A 261 13.26 -7.27 -9.07
CA GLU A 261 13.46 -8.66 -8.63
C GLU A 261 12.25 -9.56 -8.91
N LEU A 262 11.02 -9.00 -8.89
CA LEU A 262 9.77 -9.74 -9.04
C LEU A 262 8.73 -8.90 -9.76
N SER A 263 8.93 -8.71 -11.07
CA SER A 263 7.88 -8.13 -11.91
C SER A 263 6.68 -9.07 -11.94
N SER A 264 5.48 -8.52 -11.83
CA SER A 264 4.25 -9.30 -11.84
C SER A 264 3.16 -8.63 -12.65
N MET A 265 2.30 -9.45 -13.24
CA MET A 265 1.11 -8.98 -13.96
C MET A 265 -0.14 -9.31 -13.17
N ALA A 266 -1.18 -8.51 -13.34
CA ALA A 266 -2.50 -8.82 -12.85
C ALA A 266 -3.56 -8.54 -13.92
N ALA A 267 -4.51 -9.44 -14.04
CA ALA A 267 -5.73 -9.22 -14.80
C ALA A 267 -6.80 -8.64 -13.86
N LEU A 268 -7.54 -7.67 -14.36
CA LEU A 268 -8.58 -6.96 -13.60
C LEU A 268 -9.90 -7.05 -14.35
N PHE A 269 -10.99 -7.26 -13.60
CA PHE A 269 -12.35 -7.28 -14.13
C PHE A 269 -13.28 -6.58 -13.17
N GLY A 270 -14.33 -5.97 -13.69
CA GLY A 270 -15.34 -5.39 -12.83
C GLY A 270 -16.66 -5.15 -13.52
N TYR A 271 -17.64 -4.93 -12.68
CA TYR A 271 -19.04 -4.76 -13.07
C TYR A 271 -19.68 -3.64 -12.25
N ASN A 272 -20.17 -2.63 -12.93
CA ASN A 272 -20.97 -1.58 -12.33
C ASN A 272 -22.44 -2.04 -12.36
N ILE A 273 -22.95 -2.54 -11.24
CA ILE A 273 -24.32 -3.05 -11.12
C ILE A 273 -25.31 -1.94 -11.47
N ASN A 274 -25.00 -0.74 -11.03
CA ASN A 274 -25.71 0.51 -11.35
C ASN A 274 -24.78 1.69 -11.02
N ASP A 275 -25.31 2.91 -11.07
CA ASP A 275 -24.52 4.12 -10.75
C ASP A 275 -24.00 4.19 -9.31
N ARG A 276 -24.55 3.36 -8.41
CA ARG A 276 -24.19 3.34 -6.99
C ARG A 276 -23.25 2.20 -6.61
N PHE A 277 -23.43 1.02 -7.18
CA PHE A 277 -22.70 -0.19 -6.78
C PHE A 277 -21.76 -0.66 -7.87
N ASN A 278 -20.51 -0.86 -7.51
CA ASN A 278 -19.51 -1.46 -8.39
C ASN A 278 -18.78 -2.60 -7.69
N LEU A 279 -18.42 -3.61 -8.47
CA LEU A 279 -17.62 -4.75 -8.05
C LEU A 279 -16.36 -4.80 -8.88
N GLY A 280 -15.27 -5.12 -8.25
CA GLY A 280 -13.98 -5.34 -8.90
C GLY A 280 -13.32 -6.61 -8.40
N TYR A 281 -12.64 -7.29 -9.30
CA TYR A 281 -11.81 -8.44 -8.99
C TYR A 281 -10.49 -8.32 -9.73
N SER A 282 -9.40 -8.66 -9.08
CA SER A 282 -8.11 -8.82 -9.74
C SER A 282 -7.45 -10.13 -9.37
N TYR A 283 -6.76 -10.70 -10.34
CA TYR A 283 -5.93 -11.87 -10.20
C TYR A 283 -4.48 -11.54 -10.54
N GLY A 284 -3.62 -11.59 -9.54
CA GLY A 284 -2.17 -11.42 -9.70
C GLY A 284 -1.54 -12.74 -10.13
N ILE A 285 -0.96 -12.73 -11.32
CA ILE A 285 -0.35 -13.90 -11.94
C ILE A 285 1.03 -14.13 -11.31
N PRO A 286 1.34 -15.33 -10.78
CA PRO A 286 2.65 -15.62 -10.24
C PRO A 286 3.69 -15.62 -11.37
N SER A 287 4.92 -15.17 -11.08
CA SER A 287 6.02 -15.31 -12.03
C SER A 287 6.44 -16.76 -12.18
N SER A 288 7.13 -17.10 -13.26
CA SER A 288 7.64 -18.46 -13.48
C SER A 288 8.54 -18.96 -12.35
N MET A 289 9.26 -18.05 -11.67
CA MET A 289 10.11 -18.41 -10.53
C MET A 289 9.29 -18.75 -9.27
N THR A 290 8.08 -18.22 -9.12
CA THR A 290 7.30 -18.31 -7.89
C THR A 290 6.05 -19.18 -8.02
N SER A 291 5.68 -19.59 -9.24
CA SER A 291 4.49 -20.40 -9.53
C SER A 291 4.47 -21.78 -8.85
N ASN A 292 5.64 -22.29 -8.47
CA ASN A 292 5.75 -23.55 -7.71
C ASN A 292 5.40 -23.41 -6.23
N TYR A 293 5.34 -22.18 -5.71
CA TYR A 293 5.14 -21.91 -4.27
C TYR A 293 3.76 -21.38 -3.94
N TYR A 294 3.10 -20.69 -4.87
CA TYR A 294 1.76 -20.15 -4.68
C TYR A 294 0.99 -20.02 -6.00
N SER A 295 -0.34 -20.01 -5.91
CA SER A 295 -1.23 -20.03 -7.06
C SER A 295 -1.67 -18.63 -7.55
N GLY A 296 -1.07 -17.58 -7.03
CA GLY A 296 -1.38 -16.20 -7.41
C GLY A 296 -1.89 -15.34 -6.26
N SER A 297 -2.44 -14.18 -6.57
CA SER A 297 -2.99 -13.26 -5.58
C SER A 297 -4.39 -12.81 -6.01
N HIS A 298 -5.32 -12.79 -5.08
CA HIS A 298 -6.71 -12.42 -5.33
C HIS A 298 -7.04 -11.12 -4.61
N GLU A 299 -7.72 -10.19 -5.28
CA GLU A 299 -8.20 -8.97 -4.67
C GLU A 299 -9.63 -8.69 -5.12
N PHE A 300 -10.51 -8.48 -4.14
CA PHE A 300 -11.91 -8.12 -4.34
C PHE A 300 -12.13 -6.68 -3.90
N LEU A 301 -12.91 -5.95 -4.68
CA LEU A 301 -13.32 -4.59 -4.38
C LEU A 301 -14.85 -4.49 -4.48
N LEU A 302 -15.45 -3.90 -3.45
CA LEU A 302 -16.83 -3.45 -3.46
C LEU A 302 -16.83 -1.93 -3.27
N GLY A 303 -17.40 -1.21 -4.22
CA GLY A 303 -17.58 0.23 -4.15
C GLY A 303 -19.05 0.61 -4.07
N VAL A 304 -19.35 1.58 -3.20
CA VAL A 304 -20.68 2.16 -3.05
C VAL A 304 -20.58 3.68 -3.18
N ARG A 305 -21.32 4.25 -4.13
CA ARG A 305 -21.41 5.70 -4.34
C ARG A 305 -22.70 6.22 -3.72
N LEU A 306 -22.58 7.19 -2.86
CA LEU A 306 -23.70 7.87 -2.20
C LEU A 306 -23.80 9.27 -2.79
N PRO A 307 -24.81 9.56 -3.64
CA PRO A 307 -25.02 10.90 -4.14
C PRO A 307 -25.38 11.84 -2.96
N HIS A 308 -25.04 13.13 -3.12
CA HIS A 308 -25.41 14.18 -2.17
C HIS A 308 -26.91 14.41 -2.16
#